data_9984ccf7914a3a9e8ecb4c3285fed499
#
_entry.id   9984ccf7914a3a9e8ecb4c3285fed499
#
_cell.length_a   1.000
_cell.length_b   1.000
_cell.length_c   1.000
_cell.angle_alpha   90.00
_cell.angle_beta   90.00
_cell.angle_gamma   90.00
#
_symmetry.space_group_name_H-M   'P 1'
#
loop_
_entity.id
_entity.type
_entity.pdbx_description
1 polymer ?
#
loop_
_entity_poly.entity_id
_entity_poly.type
_entity_poly.pdbx_seq_one_letter_code
_entity_poly.pdbx_strand_id
1 'polypeptide(L)'
;MKIHLLKMSEQQPTDYAFPEKARRASNTSAPSQKRRDQEDLNRRPSFFGRVPAIVWSGAMAFVLAVGTGGIWTVLLTSNLATSPAIPWSVAVMALFLWTMWQYLGGRWWPRSTSQARRRYLRARSLPGRVFAWAVAAGLLSTIALVGYWIVLLQVVKIPTRVLPNFFSYPPLTAILVLIMASLVSSLAEEASFRGYFLGTLEQRMSGPVAIVIAALLISPGHSLTQGFLWPIMLWYFFSDVTFGAMAYLTKSILPSALVHSIGLLIFFTLVWPYDAQRRQIWETGANTGFWIAAVSAIIFTVLALLAFIQLALVAKQRKP
;
A
#
# COMPACT_ATOMS: atom_id res chain seq x y z
N MET A 1 4.99 16.14 61.47
CA MET A 1 4.08 17.16 62.05
C MET A 1 2.66 16.68 61.79
N LYS A 2 1.87 16.66 62.83
CA LYS A 2 0.67 15.96 63.24
C LYS A 2 -0.49 15.79 62.23
N ILE A 3 -0.96 14.60 62.21
CA ILE A 3 -2.21 14.03 61.68
C ILE A 3 -3.43 14.68 62.35
N HIS A 4 -4.48 14.99 61.60
CA HIS A 4 -5.82 15.14 62.13
C HIS A 4 -6.80 14.20 61.43
N LEU A 5 -7.20 13.19 62.21
CA LEU A 5 -8.35 12.31 61.99
C LEU A 5 -9.63 13.09 62.30
N LEU A 6 -10.58 13.13 61.37
CA LEU A 6 -11.97 13.48 61.64
C LEU A 6 -12.86 12.28 61.39
N LYS A 7 -13.40 11.78 62.50
CA LYS A 7 -14.55 10.85 62.58
C LYS A 7 -15.79 11.58 62.06
N MET A 8 -16.53 10.95 61.16
CA MET A 8 -17.94 11.29 60.91
C MET A 8 -18.78 10.03 60.96
N SER A 9 -19.84 10.20 61.73
CA SER A 9 -20.83 9.31 62.27
C SER A 9 -21.62 8.50 61.25
N GLU A 10 -21.95 7.26 61.69
CA GLU A 10 -23.01 6.39 61.16
C GLU A 10 -24.37 7.10 61.18
N GLN A 11 -25.01 7.16 60.01
CA GLN A 11 -26.45 7.32 59.90
C GLN A 11 -27.04 6.10 59.22
N GLN A 12 -27.93 5.40 59.93
CA GLN A 12 -28.71 4.25 59.46
C GLN A 12 -29.63 4.64 58.29
N PRO A 13 -29.78 3.75 57.26
CA PRO A 13 -30.75 3.97 56.22
C PRO A 13 -32.15 3.50 56.68
N THR A 14 -33.11 4.38 56.52
CA THR A 14 -34.58 4.13 56.65
C THR A 14 -35.06 3.20 55.55
N ASP A 15 -35.75 2.13 55.98
CA ASP A 15 -36.48 1.19 55.11
C ASP A 15 -37.59 1.92 54.31
N TYR A 16 -37.39 2.06 53.02
CA TYR A 16 -38.47 2.34 52.06
C TYR A 16 -38.84 1.06 51.34
N ALA A 17 -39.97 0.48 51.73
CA ALA A 17 -40.62 -0.62 51.05
C ALA A 17 -41.15 -0.18 49.68
N PHE A 18 -40.57 -0.65 48.61
CA PHE A 18 -41.08 -0.46 47.26
C PHE A 18 -42.21 -1.44 46.95
N PRO A 19 -43.30 -1.04 46.29
CA PRO A 19 -44.45 -1.88 46.01
C PRO A 19 -44.09 -2.99 44.98
N GLU A 20 -44.44 -4.21 45.32
CA GLU A 20 -44.14 -5.49 44.62
C GLU A 20 -44.67 -5.57 43.16
N LYS A 21 -45.47 -4.61 42.70
CA LYS A 21 -45.99 -4.57 41.32
C LYS A 21 -44.99 -4.10 40.27
N ALA A 22 -43.88 -3.50 40.63
CA ALA A 22 -42.83 -3.07 39.67
C ALA A 22 -41.90 -4.20 39.23
N ARG A 23 -41.91 -5.35 39.88
CA ARG A 23 -40.99 -6.49 39.56
C ARG A 23 -41.44 -7.38 38.41
N ARG A 24 -42.64 -7.25 37.88
CA ARG A 24 -43.12 -8.11 36.76
C ARG A 24 -42.97 -7.52 35.37
N ALA A 25 -42.58 -6.25 35.24
CA ALA A 25 -42.44 -5.58 33.92
C ALA A 25 -41.03 -5.55 33.35
N SER A 26 -39.98 -6.04 34.05
CA SER A 26 -38.60 -5.93 33.59
C SER A 26 -37.95 -7.23 33.06
N ASN A 27 -38.77 -8.30 32.86
CA ASN A 27 -38.25 -9.58 32.36
C ASN A 27 -38.42 -9.79 30.84
N THR A 28 -38.46 -8.72 30.05
CA THR A 28 -38.04 -8.80 28.64
C THR A 28 -36.54 -8.64 28.60
N SER A 29 -35.83 -9.72 28.92
CA SER A 29 -34.36 -9.79 28.81
C SER A 29 -33.97 -9.50 27.38
N ALA A 30 -33.41 -8.29 27.15
CA ALA A 30 -32.70 -8.00 25.90
C ALA A 30 -31.67 -9.13 25.69
N PRO A 31 -31.57 -9.73 24.50
CA PRO A 31 -30.67 -10.83 24.25
C PRO A 31 -29.27 -10.38 24.65
N SER A 32 -28.61 -11.21 25.49
CA SER A 32 -27.28 -10.89 26.03
C SER A 32 -26.34 -10.52 24.89
N GLN A 33 -25.48 -9.51 25.12
CA GLN A 33 -24.45 -9.05 24.15
C GLN A 33 -23.74 -10.23 23.50
N LYS A 34 -23.44 -11.27 24.27
CA LYS A 34 -22.81 -12.51 23.85
C LYS A 34 -23.64 -13.29 22.79
N ARG A 35 -24.94 -13.19 22.81
CA ARG A 35 -25.85 -13.85 21.85
C ARG A 35 -25.88 -13.06 20.52
N ARG A 36 -25.86 -11.74 20.60
CA ARG A 36 -25.75 -10.85 19.40
C ARG A 36 -24.42 -11.01 18.72
N ASP A 37 -23.32 -11.06 19.47
CA ASP A 37 -21.98 -11.27 18.94
C ASP A 37 -21.86 -12.67 18.30
N GLN A 38 -22.55 -13.67 18.82
CA GLN A 38 -22.57 -15.03 18.28
C GLN A 38 -23.49 -15.16 17.04
N GLU A 39 -24.61 -14.43 16.99
CA GLU A 39 -25.46 -14.34 15.81
C GLU A 39 -24.80 -13.55 14.69
N ASP A 40 -24.03 -12.51 14.99
CA ASP A 40 -23.22 -11.76 14.00
C ASP A 40 -22.02 -12.56 13.51
N LEU A 41 -21.40 -13.41 14.34
CA LEU A 41 -20.36 -14.35 13.93
C LEU A 41 -20.90 -15.45 13.00
N ASN A 42 -22.15 -15.89 13.17
CA ASN A 42 -22.81 -16.88 12.31
C ASN A 42 -23.35 -16.28 10.99
N ARG A 43 -23.47 -14.96 10.89
CA ARG A 43 -23.81 -14.24 9.65
C ARG A 43 -22.61 -14.03 8.74
N ARG A 44 -21.71 -15.01 8.61
CA ARG A 44 -20.70 -14.94 7.55
C ARG A 44 -21.43 -14.93 6.21
N PRO A 45 -21.27 -13.87 5.39
CA PRO A 45 -21.93 -13.82 4.10
C PRO A 45 -21.54 -15.06 3.28
N SER A 46 -22.53 -15.67 2.61
CA SER A 46 -22.28 -16.81 1.70
C SER A 46 -21.18 -16.46 0.70
N PHE A 47 -20.55 -17.47 0.12
CA PHE A 47 -19.54 -17.28 -0.91
C PHE A 47 -20.00 -16.30 -2.00
N PHE A 48 -21.25 -16.45 -2.47
CA PHE A 48 -21.85 -15.55 -3.47
C PHE A 48 -22.06 -14.10 -2.99
N GLY A 49 -22.25 -13.87 -1.69
CA GLY A 49 -22.30 -12.51 -1.13
C GLY A 49 -20.91 -11.86 -0.96
N ARG A 50 -19.82 -12.64 -1.05
CA ARG A 50 -18.43 -12.15 -0.95
C ARG A 50 -17.86 -11.69 -2.28
N VAL A 51 -18.20 -12.39 -3.37
CA VAL A 51 -17.68 -12.11 -4.71
C VAL A 51 -17.97 -10.68 -5.16
N PRO A 52 -19.19 -10.14 -5.06
CA PRO A 52 -19.45 -8.75 -5.45
C PRO A 52 -18.59 -7.72 -4.70
N ALA A 53 -18.35 -7.94 -3.40
CA ALA A 53 -17.53 -7.02 -2.61
C ALA A 53 -16.04 -7.05 -3.00
N ILE A 54 -15.51 -8.21 -3.37
CA ILE A 54 -14.14 -8.35 -3.89
C ILE A 54 -14.02 -7.64 -5.25
N VAL A 55 -14.93 -7.94 -6.17
CA VAL A 55 -14.95 -7.33 -7.51
C VAL A 55 -15.07 -5.81 -7.41
N TRP A 56 -16.01 -5.33 -6.58
CA TRP A 56 -16.18 -3.90 -6.38
C TRP A 56 -14.94 -3.23 -5.78
N SER A 57 -14.31 -3.86 -4.78
CA SER A 57 -13.10 -3.31 -4.18
C SER A 57 -11.92 -3.28 -5.14
N GLY A 58 -11.78 -4.29 -6.00
CA GLY A 58 -10.77 -4.32 -7.06
C GLY A 58 -11.00 -3.23 -8.10
N ALA A 59 -12.24 -3.10 -8.59
CA ALA A 59 -12.62 -2.07 -9.55
C ALA A 59 -12.37 -0.65 -8.99
N MET A 60 -12.78 -0.39 -7.75
CA MET A 60 -12.54 0.91 -7.10
C MET A 60 -11.05 1.19 -6.87
N ALA A 61 -10.26 0.17 -6.51
CA ALA A 61 -8.83 0.33 -6.38
C ALA A 61 -8.17 0.68 -7.72
N PHE A 62 -8.59 0.02 -8.80
CA PHE A 62 -8.13 0.29 -10.14
C PHE A 62 -8.50 1.72 -10.60
N VAL A 63 -9.75 2.14 -10.41
CA VAL A 63 -10.21 3.50 -10.74
C VAL A 63 -9.42 4.55 -9.96
N LEU A 64 -9.13 4.32 -8.69
CA LEU A 64 -8.36 5.26 -7.87
C LEU A 64 -6.91 5.37 -8.37
N ALA A 65 -6.24 4.25 -8.64
CA ALA A 65 -4.86 4.25 -9.11
C ALA A 65 -4.72 4.86 -10.51
N VAL A 66 -5.51 4.37 -11.47
CA VAL A 66 -5.47 4.82 -12.88
C VAL A 66 -6.00 6.26 -13.00
N GLY A 67 -7.06 6.61 -12.27
CA GLY A 67 -7.61 7.96 -12.26
C GLY A 67 -6.61 8.99 -11.74
N THR A 68 -5.91 8.67 -10.65
CA THR A 68 -4.86 9.54 -10.11
C THR A 68 -3.70 9.72 -11.10
N GLY A 69 -3.25 8.64 -11.74
CA GLY A 69 -2.23 8.68 -12.79
C GLY A 69 -2.69 9.47 -14.02
N GLY A 70 -3.95 9.32 -14.43
CA GLY A 70 -4.55 10.09 -15.53
C GLY A 70 -4.57 11.60 -15.26
N ILE A 71 -5.00 12.00 -14.05
CA ILE A 71 -4.98 13.42 -13.64
C ILE A 71 -3.54 13.94 -13.69
N TRP A 72 -2.58 13.19 -13.17
CA TRP A 72 -1.17 13.58 -13.22
C TRP A 72 -0.68 13.76 -14.67
N THR A 73 -0.99 12.82 -15.55
CA THR A 73 -0.60 12.89 -16.97
C THR A 73 -1.14 14.14 -17.66
N VAL A 74 -2.40 14.48 -17.43
CA VAL A 74 -3.02 15.68 -18.00
C VAL A 74 -2.36 16.96 -17.46
N LEU A 75 -2.14 17.05 -16.15
CA LEU A 75 -1.48 18.20 -15.54
C LEU A 75 -0.04 18.37 -16.06
N LEU A 76 0.70 17.27 -16.13
CA LEU A 76 2.08 17.27 -16.61
C LEU A 76 2.17 17.70 -18.06
N THR A 77 1.41 17.07 -18.95
CA THR A 77 1.44 17.40 -20.39
C THR A 77 1.03 18.85 -20.65
N SER A 78 0.01 19.34 -19.95
CA SER A 78 -0.40 20.74 -20.03
C SER A 78 0.70 21.69 -19.56
N ASN A 79 1.36 21.38 -18.45
CA ASN A 79 2.47 22.19 -17.91
C ASN A 79 3.65 22.25 -18.90
N LEU A 80 4.07 21.10 -19.41
CA LEU A 80 5.21 21.03 -20.32
C LEU A 80 4.92 21.74 -21.65
N ALA A 81 3.67 21.73 -22.11
CA ALA A 81 3.25 22.40 -23.34
C ALA A 81 3.13 23.93 -23.19
N THR A 82 2.77 24.42 -21.99
CA THR A 82 2.44 25.85 -21.81
C THR A 82 3.54 26.64 -21.09
N SER A 83 4.15 26.06 -20.06
CA SER A 83 5.07 26.76 -19.16
C SER A 83 6.13 25.80 -18.58
N PRO A 84 7.01 25.23 -19.40
CA PRO A 84 7.97 24.21 -18.94
C PRO A 84 8.97 24.74 -17.90
N ALA A 85 9.21 26.04 -17.84
CA ALA A 85 10.11 26.66 -16.87
C ALA A 85 9.52 26.75 -15.43
N ILE A 86 8.17 26.68 -15.33
CA ILE A 86 7.47 26.80 -14.05
C ILE A 86 6.74 25.49 -13.78
N PRO A 87 7.15 24.66 -12.80
CA PRO A 87 6.55 23.35 -12.53
C PRO A 87 5.22 23.46 -11.76
N TRP A 88 4.25 24.21 -12.30
CA TRP A 88 2.96 24.45 -11.63
C TRP A 88 2.14 23.18 -11.47
N SER A 89 2.26 22.22 -12.40
CA SER A 89 1.57 20.92 -12.30
C SER A 89 1.96 20.15 -11.06
N VAL A 90 3.22 20.26 -10.65
CA VAL A 90 3.74 19.62 -9.42
C VAL A 90 3.04 20.17 -8.18
N ALA A 91 2.86 21.49 -8.09
CA ALA A 91 2.17 22.12 -6.97
C ALA A 91 0.68 21.72 -6.91
N VAL A 92 0.00 21.72 -8.07
CA VAL A 92 -1.40 21.28 -8.18
C VAL A 92 -1.54 19.81 -7.79
N MET A 93 -0.65 18.95 -8.27
CA MET A 93 -0.69 17.53 -7.95
C MET A 93 -0.35 17.24 -6.49
N ALA A 94 0.59 18.00 -5.91
CA ALA A 94 0.89 17.88 -4.47
C ALA A 94 -0.35 18.22 -3.61
N LEU A 95 -1.09 19.28 -3.97
CA LEU A 95 -2.34 19.62 -3.31
C LEU A 95 -3.39 18.52 -3.49
N PHE A 96 -3.50 17.95 -4.70
CA PHE A 96 -4.41 16.84 -4.96
C PHE A 96 -4.07 15.60 -4.12
N LEU A 97 -2.80 15.18 -4.08
CA LEU A 97 -2.37 14.05 -3.26
C LEU A 97 -2.59 14.32 -1.76
N TRP A 98 -2.33 15.54 -1.29
CA TRP A 98 -2.61 15.93 0.07
C TRP A 98 -4.11 15.83 0.40
N THR A 99 -4.98 16.36 -0.47
CA THR A 99 -6.43 16.27 -0.29
C THR A 99 -6.92 14.82 -0.30
N MET A 100 -6.44 14.02 -1.25
CA MET A 100 -6.70 12.59 -1.31
C MET A 100 -6.29 11.89 -0.01
N TRP A 101 -5.09 12.18 0.50
CA TRP A 101 -4.59 11.60 1.75
C TRP A 101 -5.43 11.99 2.97
N GLN A 102 -5.85 13.27 3.07
CA GLN A 102 -6.74 13.72 4.14
C GLN A 102 -8.11 13.03 4.06
N TYR A 103 -8.66 12.87 2.86
CA TYR A 103 -9.92 12.18 2.63
C TYR A 103 -9.83 10.69 2.99
N LEU A 104 -8.87 9.97 2.43
CA LEU A 104 -8.65 8.55 2.70
C LEU A 104 -8.30 8.29 4.16
N GLY A 105 -7.55 9.20 4.78
CA GLY A 105 -7.23 9.21 6.21
C GLY A 105 -8.43 9.49 7.12
N GLY A 106 -9.61 9.72 6.55
CA GLY A 106 -10.85 9.96 7.29
C GLY A 106 -10.86 11.24 8.10
N ARG A 107 -10.06 12.25 7.71
CA ARG A 107 -10.04 13.56 8.37
C ARG A 107 -11.06 14.52 7.79
N TRP A 108 -11.53 14.25 6.57
CA TRP A 108 -12.50 15.06 5.86
C TRP A 108 -13.90 14.44 5.84
N TRP A 109 -14.88 15.27 5.50
CA TRP A 109 -16.28 14.89 5.29
C TRP A 109 -16.42 13.84 4.16
N PRO A 110 -17.38 12.89 4.26
CA PRO A 110 -18.36 12.72 5.33
C PRO A 110 -17.78 11.97 6.54
N ARG A 111 -18.11 12.44 7.75
CA ARG A 111 -17.61 11.85 9.01
C ARG A 111 -18.14 10.44 9.27
N SER A 112 -19.31 10.10 8.71
CA SER A 112 -19.92 8.77 8.82
C SER A 112 -19.03 7.64 8.29
N THR A 113 -18.21 7.89 7.27
CA THR A 113 -17.29 6.91 6.68
C THR A 113 -15.84 7.05 7.17
N SER A 114 -15.57 8.01 8.05
CA SER A 114 -14.21 8.33 8.51
C SER A 114 -13.46 7.13 9.08
N GLN A 115 -14.11 6.36 9.98
CA GLN A 115 -13.50 5.19 10.60
C GLN A 115 -13.21 4.08 9.57
N ALA A 116 -14.13 3.83 8.65
CA ALA A 116 -13.95 2.85 7.58
C ALA A 116 -12.78 3.24 6.68
N ARG A 117 -12.70 4.51 6.24
CA ARG A 117 -11.59 4.99 5.41
C ARG A 117 -10.23 4.83 6.09
N ARG A 118 -10.10 5.22 7.38
CA ARG A 118 -8.85 5.00 8.15
C ARG A 118 -8.47 3.53 8.24
N ARG A 119 -9.45 2.66 8.46
CA ARG A 119 -9.25 1.22 8.54
C ARG A 119 -8.72 0.66 7.23
N TYR A 120 -9.29 1.09 6.10
CA TYR A 120 -8.91 0.62 4.77
C TYR A 120 -7.61 1.26 4.27
N LEU A 121 -7.34 2.54 4.55
CA LEU A 121 -6.08 3.16 4.16
C LEU A 121 -4.87 2.48 4.82
N ARG A 122 -5.03 1.96 6.06
CA ARG A 122 -3.98 1.25 6.79
C ARG A 122 -2.68 2.06 6.98
N ALA A 123 -2.73 3.39 6.94
CA ALA A 123 -1.58 4.26 7.18
C ALA A 123 -1.33 4.41 8.70
N ARG A 124 -0.90 3.33 9.35
CA ARG A 124 -0.64 3.28 10.80
C ARG A 124 0.83 3.48 11.07
N SER A 125 1.16 4.30 12.08
CA SER A 125 2.52 4.39 12.59
C SER A 125 2.99 3.05 13.15
N LEU A 126 4.27 2.75 12.99
CA LEU A 126 4.89 1.51 13.40
C LEU A 126 5.99 1.80 14.44
N PRO A 127 6.31 0.86 15.35
CA PRO A 127 7.54 0.95 16.13
C PRO A 127 8.74 0.99 15.19
N GLY A 128 9.75 1.78 15.56
CA GLY A 128 10.92 2.02 14.73
C GLY A 128 11.59 0.73 14.25
N ARG A 129 11.69 -0.30 15.11
CA ARG A 129 12.29 -1.59 14.74
C ARG A 129 11.51 -2.34 13.64
N VAL A 130 10.16 -2.34 13.71
CA VAL A 130 9.32 -2.97 12.67
C VAL A 130 9.40 -2.19 11.37
N PHE A 131 9.36 -0.85 11.46
CA PHE A 131 9.50 0.03 10.30
C PHE A 131 10.86 -0.16 9.62
N ALA A 132 11.95 -0.18 10.39
CA ALA A 132 13.30 -0.36 9.86
C ALA A 132 13.47 -1.70 9.14
N TRP A 133 13.00 -2.82 9.72
CA TRP A 133 13.07 -4.12 9.05
C TRP A 133 12.18 -4.20 7.81
N ALA A 134 11.01 -3.55 7.82
CA ALA A 134 10.15 -3.49 6.65
C ALA A 134 10.81 -2.70 5.50
N VAL A 135 11.40 -1.53 5.81
CA VAL A 135 12.13 -0.73 4.82
C VAL A 135 13.36 -1.47 4.32
N ALA A 136 14.14 -2.11 5.19
CA ALA A 136 15.30 -2.91 4.80
C ALA A 136 14.92 -4.06 3.86
N ALA A 137 13.88 -4.86 4.22
CA ALA A 137 13.38 -5.93 3.36
C ALA A 137 12.92 -5.40 1.99
N GLY A 138 12.20 -4.28 1.99
CA GLY A 138 11.72 -3.65 0.77
C GLY A 138 12.84 -3.11 -0.10
N LEU A 139 13.83 -2.41 0.44
CA LEU A 139 14.97 -1.88 -0.32
C LEU A 139 15.84 -2.99 -0.91
N LEU A 140 16.11 -4.04 -0.12
CA LEU A 140 16.84 -5.22 -0.63
C LEU A 140 16.08 -5.88 -1.79
N SER A 141 14.76 -6.00 -1.67
CA SER A 141 13.91 -6.51 -2.76
C SER A 141 13.93 -5.58 -3.98
N THR A 142 13.91 -4.28 -3.77
CA THR A 142 13.99 -3.29 -4.87
C THR A 142 15.30 -3.44 -5.64
N ILE A 143 16.43 -3.60 -4.95
CA ILE A 143 17.72 -3.84 -5.60
C ILE A 143 17.70 -5.16 -6.40
N ALA A 144 17.15 -6.22 -5.83
CA ALA A 144 16.98 -7.49 -6.53
C ALA A 144 16.09 -7.34 -7.79
N LEU A 145 14.96 -6.65 -7.67
CA LEU A 145 14.02 -6.40 -8.78
C LEU A 145 14.66 -5.55 -9.88
N VAL A 146 15.47 -4.55 -9.54
CA VAL A 146 16.24 -3.77 -10.51
C VAL A 146 17.24 -4.67 -11.25
N GLY A 147 17.96 -5.54 -10.54
CA GLY A 147 18.87 -6.49 -11.16
C GLY A 147 18.15 -7.45 -12.12
N TYR A 148 17.01 -8.01 -11.71
CA TYR A 148 16.18 -8.85 -12.59
C TYR A 148 15.64 -8.07 -13.80
N TRP A 149 15.29 -6.80 -13.64
CA TRP A 149 14.85 -5.98 -14.76
C TRP A 149 15.95 -5.77 -15.78
N ILE A 150 17.18 -5.45 -15.33
CA ILE A 150 18.35 -5.29 -16.19
C ILE A 150 18.65 -6.59 -16.96
N VAL A 151 18.56 -7.74 -16.28
CA VAL A 151 18.72 -9.06 -16.94
C VAL A 151 17.58 -9.29 -17.95
N LEU A 152 16.33 -9.04 -17.55
CA LEU A 152 15.16 -9.22 -18.40
C LEU A 152 15.26 -8.42 -19.69
N LEU A 153 15.71 -7.16 -19.60
CA LEU A 153 15.91 -6.29 -20.75
C LEU A 153 16.94 -6.82 -21.76
N GLN A 154 17.91 -7.63 -21.31
CA GLN A 154 18.93 -8.21 -22.18
C GLN A 154 18.56 -9.58 -22.74
N VAL A 155 17.62 -10.31 -22.08
CA VAL A 155 17.15 -11.65 -22.51
C VAL A 155 15.78 -11.64 -23.19
N VAL A 156 15.06 -10.52 -23.14
CA VAL A 156 13.73 -10.37 -23.76
C VAL A 156 13.72 -9.10 -24.59
N LYS A 157 13.28 -9.19 -25.84
CA LYS A 157 13.07 -8.01 -26.68
C LYS A 157 11.80 -7.30 -26.22
N ILE A 158 11.95 -6.32 -25.37
CA ILE A 158 10.86 -5.48 -24.88
C ILE A 158 10.79 -4.25 -25.79
N PRO A 159 9.62 -3.87 -26.34
CA PRO A 159 9.49 -2.65 -27.13
C PRO A 159 9.88 -1.44 -26.28
N THR A 160 10.83 -0.66 -26.75
CA THR A 160 11.21 0.60 -26.09
C THR A 160 10.06 1.58 -26.24
N ARG A 161 9.45 1.99 -25.13
CA ARG A 161 8.61 3.18 -25.11
C ARG A 161 9.49 4.37 -24.74
N VAL A 162 9.56 5.31 -25.67
CA VAL A 162 10.33 6.54 -25.44
C VAL A 162 9.56 7.36 -24.39
N LEU A 163 10.09 7.44 -23.18
CA LEU A 163 9.67 8.48 -22.25
C LEU A 163 10.08 9.84 -22.86
N PRO A 164 9.33 10.91 -22.54
CA PRO A 164 9.79 12.25 -22.86
C PRO A 164 11.23 12.43 -22.40
N ASN A 165 12.08 13.02 -23.23
CA ASN A 165 13.43 13.34 -22.82
C ASN A 165 13.39 14.47 -21.78
N PHE A 166 13.31 14.07 -20.49
CA PHE A 166 13.25 15.03 -19.38
C PHE A 166 14.47 15.94 -19.32
N PHE A 167 15.61 15.54 -19.90
CA PHE A 167 16.82 16.38 -19.99
C PHE A 167 16.69 17.56 -20.94
N SER A 168 15.66 17.59 -21.81
CA SER A 168 15.36 18.75 -22.66
C SER A 168 14.59 19.86 -21.93
N TYR A 169 14.13 19.60 -20.70
CA TYR A 169 13.40 20.58 -19.89
C TYR A 169 14.30 21.22 -18.83
N PRO A 170 13.91 22.36 -18.25
CA PRO A 170 14.65 22.99 -17.17
C PRO A 170 14.89 22.00 -16.02
N PRO A 171 16.13 21.91 -15.47
CA PRO A 171 16.52 20.88 -14.52
C PRO A 171 15.61 20.78 -13.28
N LEU A 172 15.19 21.93 -12.74
CA LEU A 172 14.27 21.97 -11.60
C LEU A 172 12.92 21.31 -11.94
N THR A 173 12.36 21.62 -13.10
CA THR A 173 11.11 21.02 -13.56
C THR A 173 11.28 19.51 -13.76
N ALA A 174 12.34 19.07 -14.40
CA ALA A 174 12.61 17.66 -14.63
C ALA A 174 12.72 16.88 -13.30
N ILE A 175 13.50 17.38 -12.34
CA ILE A 175 13.67 16.74 -11.02
C ILE A 175 12.34 16.67 -10.28
N LEU A 176 11.60 17.78 -10.19
CA LEU A 176 10.33 17.81 -9.47
C LEU A 176 9.26 16.93 -10.11
N VAL A 177 9.24 16.86 -11.44
CA VAL A 177 8.32 15.96 -12.18
C VAL A 177 8.63 14.50 -11.90
N LEU A 178 9.91 14.09 -11.89
CA LEU A 178 10.32 12.70 -11.60
C LEU A 178 9.98 12.32 -10.15
N ILE A 179 10.23 13.21 -9.19
CA ILE A 179 9.83 13.01 -7.79
C ILE A 179 8.30 12.88 -7.70
N MET A 180 7.56 13.78 -8.35
CA MET A 180 6.10 13.74 -8.32
C MET A 180 5.54 12.47 -8.99
N ALA A 181 6.10 12.03 -10.11
CA ALA A 181 5.72 10.79 -10.78
C ALA A 181 5.88 9.58 -9.85
N SER A 182 7.00 9.52 -9.11
CA SER A 182 7.26 8.47 -8.12
C SER A 182 6.26 8.50 -6.98
N LEU A 183 5.89 9.67 -6.47
CA LEU A 183 4.90 9.84 -5.40
C LEU A 183 3.47 9.53 -5.86
N VAL A 184 3.08 9.98 -7.05
CA VAL A 184 1.74 9.76 -7.61
C VAL A 184 1.47 8.27 -7.77
N SER A 185 2.37 7.57 -8.44
CA SER A 185 2.19 6.14 -8.69
C SER A 185 2.21 5.36 -7.36
N SER A 186 3.23 5.56 -6.52
CA SER A 186 3.36 4.79 -5.29
C SER A 186 2.22 5.04 -4.30
N LEU A 187 1.86 6.30 -4.00
CA LEU A 187 0.82 6.61 -3.01
C LEU A 187 -0.56 6.14 -3.48
N ALA A 188 -0.88 6.34 -4.76
CA ALA A 188 -2.15 5.92 -5.32
C ALA A 188 -2.27 4.38 -5.32
N GLU A 189 -1.23 3.66 -5.73
CA GLU A 189 -1.22 2.21 -5.76
C GLU A 189 -1.21 1.60 -4.34
N GLU A 190 -0.39 2.10 -3.43
CA GLU A 190 -0.36 1.58 -2.08
C GLU A 190 -1.68 1.82 -1.33
N ALA A 191 -2.27 3.00 -1.45
CA ALA A 191 -3.56 3.30 -0.82
C ALA A 191 -4.69 2.43 -1.39
N SER A 192 -4.73 2.28 -2.71
CA SER A 192 -5.80 1.55 -3.40
C SER A 192 -5.64 0.02 -3.28
N PHE A 193 -4.48 -0.51 -3.65
CA PHE A 193 -4.28 -1.95 -3.74
C PHE A 193 -3.84 -2.58 -2.42
N ARG A 194 -2.85 -2.00 -1.70
CA ARG A 194 -2.34 -2.56 -0.44
C ARG A 194 -3.16 -2.12 0.76
N GLY A 195 -3.73 -0.92 0.71
CA GLY A 195 -4.67 -0.43 1.71
C GLY A 195 -6.05 -1.07 1.54
N TYR A 196 -6.78 -0.64 0.53
CA TYR A 196 -8.19 -0.96 0.34
C TYR A 196 -8.44 -2.38 -0.17
N PHE A 197 -7.86 -2.75 -1.31
CA PHE A 197 -8.15 -4.04 -1.96
C PHE A 197 -7.61 -5.23 -1.16
N LEU A 198 -6.31 -5.24 -0.86
CA LEU A 198 -5.70 -6.30 -0.04
C LEU A 198 -6.35 -6.38 1.34
N GLY A 199 -6.67 -5.24 1.96
CA GLY A 199 -7.40 -5.21 3.23
C GLY A 199 -8.78 -5.85 3.17
N THR A 200 -9.46 -5.75 2.03
CA THR A 200 -10.75 -6.41 1.77
C THR A 200 -10.58 -7.92 1.58
N LEU A 201 -9.52 -8.35 0.87
CA LEU A 201 -9.21 -9.77 0.66
C LEU A 201 -8.83 -10.46 1.98
N GLU A 202 -7.98 -9.84 2.81
CA GLU A 202 -7.55 -10.39 4.10
C GLU A 202 -8.71 -10.68 5.07
N GLN A 203 -9.84 -10.00 4.93
CA GLN A 203 -11.02 -10.29 5.74
C GLN A 203 -11.76 -11.56 5.32
N ARG A 204 -11.43 -12.12 4.17
CA ARG A 204 -12.19 -13.22 3.54
C ARG A 204 -11.35 -14.47 3.26
N MET A 205 -10.03 -14.34 3.22
CA MET A 205 -9.10 -15.42 2.90
C MET A 205 -7.81 -15.29 3.71
N SER A 206 -6.93 -16.30 3.65
CA SER A 206 -5.63 -16.25 4.31
C SER A 206 -4.74 -15.18 3.67
N GLY A 207 -3.85 -14.58 4.47
CA GLY A 207 -2.98 -13.51 4.01
C GLY A 207 -2.13 -13.84 2.77
N PRO A 208 -1.44 -14.99 2.72
CA PRO A 208 -0.69 -15.38 1.52
C PRO A 208 -1.56 -15.47 0.26
N VAL A 209 -2.75 -16.05 0.37
CA VAL A 209 -3.71 -16.14 -0.75
C VAL A 209 -4.19 -14.75 -1.17
N ALA A 210 -4.47 -13.87 -0.21
CA ALA A 210 -4.87 -12.49 -0.47
C ALA A 210 -3.78 -11.72 -1.23
N ILE A 211 -2.50 -11.88 -0.85
CA ILE A 211 -1.36 -11.25 -1.51
C ILE A 211 -1.25 -11.74 -2.96
N VAL A 212 -1.31 -13.05 -3.18
CA VAL A 212 -1.20 -13.64 -4.52
C VAL A 212 -2.33 -13.17 -5.43
N ILE A 213 -3.58 -13.19 -4.94
CA ILE A 213 -4.74 -12.71 -5.71
C ILE A 213 -4.61 -11.22 -6.02
N ALA A 214 -4.19 -10.39 -5.04
CA ALA A 214 -3.98 -8.98 -5.27
C ALA A 214 -2.91 -8.76 -6.36
N ALA A 215 -1.77 -9.42 -6.28
CA ALA A 215 -0.70 -9.33 -7.26
C ALA A 215 -1.15 -9.78 -8.67
N LEU A 216 -1.88 -10.89 -8.78
CA LEU A 216 -2.42 -11.38 -10.07
C LEU A 216 -3.41 -10.42 -10.72
N LEU A 217 -4.15 -9.63 -9.93
CA LEU A 217 -5.11 -8.66 -10.46
C LEU A 217 -4.46 -7.32 -10.81
N ILE A 218 -3.38 -6.95 -10.12
CA ILE A 218 -2.68 -5.67 -10.34
C ILE A 218 -1.72 -5.78 -11.53
N SER A 219 -0.93 -6.86 -11.58
CA SER A 219 0.16 -7.03 -12.57
C SER A 219 -0.30 -6.83 -14.03
N PRO A 220 -1.47 -7.35 -14.48
CA PRO A 220 -1.96 -7.07 -15.83
C PRO A 220 -2.29 -5.59 -16.09
N GLY A 221 -2.57 -4.81 -15.05
CA GLY A 221 -2.81 -3.36 -15.17
C GLY A 221 -1.61 -2.62 -15.77
N HIS A 222 -0.39 -3.09 -15.51
CA HIS A 222 0.83 -2.52 -16.08
C HIS A 222 0.92 -2.71 -17.61
N SER A 223 0.19 -3.67 -18.19
CA SER A 223 0.13 -3.86 -19.64
C SER A 223 -0.49 -2.65 -20.37
N LEU A 224 -1.31 -1.86 -19.69
CA LEU A 224 -1.89 -0.63 -20.26
C LEU A 224 -0.82 0.38 -20.66
N THR A 225 0.31 0.40 -19.94
CA THR A 225 1.43 1.32 -20.20
C THR A 225 2.62 0.66 -20.87
N GLN A 226 2.86 -0.63 -20.61
CA GLN A 226 4.06 -1.36 -21.03
C GLN A 226 3.83 -2.33 -22.21
N GLY A 227 2.55 -2.56 -22.58
CA GLY A 227 2.17 -3.63 -23.49
C GLY A 227 2.12 -5.00 -22.77
N PHE A 228 1.40 -5.96 -23.38
CA PHE A 228 1.25 -7.30 -22.81
C PHE A 228 2.43 -8.18 -23.19
N LEU A 229 3.35 -8.38 -22.24
CA LEU A 229 4.47 -9.31 -22.35
C LEU A 229 4.55 -10.12 -21.05
N TRP A 230 4.40 -11.45 -21.15
CA TRP A 230 4.36 -12.32 -19.98
C TRP A 230 5.59 -12.19 -19.04
N PRO A 231 6.85 -11.98 -19.53
CA PRO A 231 7.98 -11.80 -18.63
C PRO A 231 7.89 -10.51 -17.81
N ILE A 232 7.34 -9.44 -18.40
CA ILE A 232 7.09 -8.17 -17.71
C ILE A 232 5.99 -8.37 -16.65
N MET A 233 4.91 -9.08 -17.01
CA MET A 233 3.83 -9.38 -16.06
C MET A 233 4.33 -10.19 -14.87
N LEU A 234 5.22 -11.15 -15.11
CA LEU A 234 5.84 -11.95 -14.05
C LEU A 234 6.72 -11.08 -13.13
N TRP A 235 7.48 -10.16 -13.70
CA TRP A 235 8.27 -9.22 -12.91
C TRP A 235 7.39 -8.31 -12.04
N TYR A 236 6.33 -7.74 -12.59
CA TYR A 236 5.36 -6.95 -11.81
C TYR A 236 4.66 -7.79 -10.75
N PHE A 237 4.31 -9.02 -11.04
CA PHE A 237 3.74 -9.94 -10.06
C PHE A 237 4.64 -10.10 -8.83
N PHE A 238 5.94 -10.33 -9.00
CA PHE A 238 6.87 -10.44 -7.87
C PHE A 238 7.06 -9.10 -7.13
N SER A 239 7.04 -7.99 -7.85
CA SER A 239 7.05 -6.66 -7.25
C SER A 239 5.81 -6.46 -6.37
N ASP A 240 4.64 -6.77 -6.88
CA ASP A 240 3.36 -6.65 -6.18
C ASP A 240 3.27 -7.58 -4.96
N VAL A 241 3.77 -8.82 -5.07
CA VAL A 241 3.90 -9.75 -3.94
C VAL A 241 4.80 -9.16 -2.84
N THR A 242 5.91 -8.54 -3.20
CA THR A 242 6.83 -7.91 -2.25
C THR A 242 6.15 -6.80 -1.44
N PHE A 243 5.52 -5.83 -2.12
CA PHE A 243 4.80 -4.75 -1.45
C PHE A 243 3.57 -5.25 -0.69
N GLY A 244 2.85 -6.23 -1.24
CA GLY A 244 1.75 -6.91 -0.56
C GLY A 244 2.18 -7.59 0.75
N ALA A 245 3.32 -8.29 0.74
CA ALA A 245 3.89 -8.94 1.92
C ALA A 245 4.30 -7.91 2.99
N MET A 246 4.92 -6.80 2.60
CA MET A 246 5.25 -5.71 3.52
C MET A 246 3.99 -5.16 4.21
N ALA A 247 2.96 -4.80 3.43
CA ALA A 247 1.71 -4.27 3.95
C ALA A 247 0.96 -5.30 4.82
N TYR A 248 0.99 -6.59 4.46
CA TYR A 248 0.40 -7.66 5.24
C TYR A 248 1.10 -7.87 6.58
N LEU A 249 2.42 -7.99 6.60
CA LEU A 249 3.19 -8.26 7.81
C LEU A 249 3.16 -7.09 8.80
N THR A 250 3.22 -5.86 8.29
CA THR A 250 3.21 -4.65 9.12
C THR A 250 1.82 -4.15 9.48
N LYS A 251 0.78 -4.58 8.74
CA LYS A 251 -0.58 -4.00 8.79
C LYS A 251 -0.58 -2.48 8.53
N SER A 252 0.41 -2.00 7.77
CA SER A 252 0.59 -0.60 7.40
C SER A 252 1.15 -0.47 6.00
N ILE A 253 0.65 0.50 5.23
CA ILE A 253 1.18 0.82 3.89
C ILE A 253 2.37 1.78 3.94
N LEU A 254 2.71 2.36 5.10
CA LEU A 254 3.74 3.41 5.16
C LEU A 254 5.13 2.93 4.71
N PRO A 255 5.63 1.75 5.14
CA PRO A 255 6.93 1.26 4.66
C PRO A 255 6.91 0.93 3.17
N SER A 256 5.83 0.29 2.68
CA SER A 256 5.73 -0.07 1.26
C SER A 256 5.62 1.17 0.38
N ALA A 257 4.85 2.19 0.78
CA ALA A 257 4.76 3.46 0.05
C ALA A 257 6.11 4.18 -0.04
N LEU A 258 6.87 4.21 1.06
CA LEU A 258 8.22 4.79 1.06
C LEU A 258 9.16 4.04 0.11
N VAL A 259 9.24 2.72 0.24
CA VAL A 259 10.13 1.89 -0.59
C VAL A 259 9.71 1.94 -2.06
N HIS A 260 8.41 1.89 -2.34
CA HIS A 260 7.87 1.98 -3.69
C HIS A 260 8.21 3.33 -4.33
N SER A 261 8.06 4.45 -3.60
CA SER A 261 8.47 5.78 -4.10
C SER A 261 9.96 5.84 -4.43
N ILE A 262 10.82 5.30 -3.56
CA ILE A 262 12.27 5.22 -3.81
C ILE A 262 12.57 4.32 -5.02
N GLY A 263 11.91 3.16 -5.10
CA GLY A 263 12.07 2.22 -6.21
C GLY A 263 11.70 2.83 -7.56
N LEU A 264 10.59 3.56 -7.63
CA LEU A 264 10.17 4.28 -8.84
C LEU A 264 11.14 5.41 -9.19
N LEU A 265 11.65 6.15 -8.20
CA LEU A 265 12.63 7.18 -8.46
C LEU A 265 13.93 6.57 -9.05
N ILE A 266 14.42 5.47 -8.50
CA ILE A 266 15.56 4.70 -9.05
C ILE A 266 15.23 4.23 -10.47
N PHE A 267 14.03 3.70 -10.69
CA PHE A 267 13.60 3.22 -12.00
C PHE A 267 13.61 4.34 -13.03
N PHE A 268 13.00 5.48 -12.75
CA PHE A 268 12.92 6.61 -13.69
C PHE A 268 14.25 7.30 -13.94
N THR A 269 15.18 7.31 -12.97
CA THR A 269 16.45 8.04 -13.09
C THR A 269 17.61 7.19 -13.57
N LEU A 270 17.68 5.92 -13.16
CA LEU A 270 18.82 5.04 -13.44
C LEU A 270 18.50 3.92 -14.42
N VAL A 271 17.33 3.28 -14.27
CA VAL A 271 17.01 2.07 -15.04
C VAL A 271 16.44 2.42 -16.41
N TRP A 272 15.51 3.34 -16.46
CA TRP A 272 14.84 3.73 -17.70
C TRP A 272 15.79 4.36 -18.74
N PRO A 273 16.71 5.29 -18.39
CA PRO A 273 17.68 5.79 -19.34
C PRO A 273 18.63 4.72 -19.90
N TYR A 274 18.94 3.71 -19.09
CA TYR A 274 19.76 2.57 -19.51
C TYR A 274 19.05 1.70 -20.55
N ASP A 275 17.73 1.57 -20.44
CA ASP A 275 16.90 0.77 -21.34
C ASP A 275 17.01 1.18 -22.81
N ALA A 276 17.15 2.47 -23.09
CA ALA A 276 17.29 2.99 -24.45
C ALA A 276 18.59 2.56 -25.17
N GLN A 277 19.62 2.15 -24.44
CA GLN A 277 20.94 1.78 -24.96
C GLN A 277 21.23 0.29 -24.93
N ARG A 278 20.31 -0.52 -24.45
CA ARG A 278 20.51 -1.96 -24.27
C ARG A 278 20.71 -2.70 -25.58
N ARG A 279 21.56 -3.75 -25.51
CA ARG A 279 21.72 -4.76 -26.55
C ARG A 279 21.35 -6.11 -26.00
N GLN A 280 20.82 -6.96 -26.87
CA GLN A 280 20.43 -8.32 -26.50
C GLN A 280 21.68 -9.21 -26.36
N ILE A 281 21.67 -10.16 -25.40
CA ILE A 281 22.83 -11.04 -25.18
C ILE A 281 23.16 -11.95 -26.37
N TRP A 282 22.17 -12.26 -27.23
CA TRP A 282 22.42 -13.02 -28.45
C TRP A 282 23.07 -12.21 -29.58
N GLU A 283 23.10 -10.86 -29.45
CA GLU A 283 23.78 -9.98 -30.42
C GLU A 283 25.22 -9.69 -30.00
N THR A 284 25.48 -9.53 -28.72
CA THR A 284 26.76 -9.09 -28.19
C THR A 284 27.42 -10.01 -27.18
N GLY A 285 26.74 -11.11 -26.82
CA GLY A 285 27.13 -11.96 -25.68
C GLY A 285 26.79 -11.32 -24.32
N ALA A 286 26.87 -12.11 -23.26
CA ALA A 286 26.69 -11.65 -21.90
C ALA A 286 27.93 -10.87 -21.44
N ASN A 287 27.77 -9.58 -21.22
CA ASN A 287 28.85 -8.71 -20.75
C ASN A 287 28.97 -8.69 -19.21
N THR A 288 29.99 -8.02 -18.68
CA THR A 288 30.22 -7.89 -17.24
C THR A 288 28.99 -7.29 -16.52
N GLY A 289 28.31 -6.31 -17.11
CA GLY A 289 27.12 -5.67 -16.54
C GLY A 289 25.95 -6.65 -16.38
N PHE A 290 25.76 -7.56 -17.34
CA PHE A 290 24.77 -8.63 -17.24
C PHE A 290 25.03 -9.54 -16.03
N TRP A 291 26.29 -10.00 -15.87
CA TRP A 291 26.64 -10.88 -14.76
C TRP A 291 26.57 -10.18 -13.41
N ILE A 292 27.01 -8.93 -13.33
CA ILE A 292 26.84 -8.12 -12.10
C ILE A 292 25.35 -8.02 -11.73
N ALA A 293 24.48 -7.71 -12.67
CA ALA A 293 23.05 -7.59 -12.43
C ALA A 293 22.45 -8.94 -12.00
N ALA A 294 22.80 -10.04 -12.68
CA ALA A 294 22.28 -11.37 -12.37
C ALA A 294 22.72 -11.84 -10.97
N VAL A 295 24.02 -11.74 -10.66
CA VAL A 295 24.57 -12.14 -9.35
C VAL A 295 23.99 -11.24 -8.25
N SER A 296 23.94 -9.93 -8.45
CA SER A 296 23.33 -9.00 -7.51
C SER A 296 21.86 -9.34 -7.25
N ALA A 297 21.08 -9.62 -8.29
CA ALA A 297 19.68 -10.00 -8.15
C ALA A 297 19.50 -11.22 -7.23
N ILE A 298 20.33 -12.26 -7.41
CA ILE A 298 20.28 -13.47 -6.59
C ILE A 298 20.66 -13.17 -5.13
N ILE A 299 21.80 -12.48 -4.93
CA ILE A 299 22.29 -12.15 -3.57
C ILE A 299 21.25 -11.31 -2.83
N PHE A 300 20.75 -10.25 -3.45
CA PHE A 300 19.79 -9.37 -2.82
C PHE A 300 18.42 -10.04 -2.61
N THR A 301 18.04 -11.01 -3.43
CA THR A 301 16.86 -11.85 -3.17
C THR A 301 17.03 -12.64 -1.88
N VAL A 302 18.17 -13.30 -1.69
CA VAL A 302 18.44 -14.06 -0.44
C VAL A 302 18.43 -13.12 0.76
N LEU A 303 19.10 -11.98 0.68
CA LEU A 303 19.11 -10.99 1.76
C LEU A 303 17.72 -10.44 2.05
N ALA A 304 16.90 -10.18 1.03
CA ALA A 304 15.53 -9.73 1.17
C ALA A 304 14.67 -10.79 1.90
N LEU A 305 14.78 -12.08 1.52
CA LEU A 305 14.08 -13.17 2.20
C LEU A 305 14.45 -13.25 3.67
N LEU A 306 15.74 -13.15 4.01
CA LEU A 306 16.19 -13.12 5.40
C LEU A 306 15.62 -11.91 6.16
N ALA A 307 15.59 -10.73 5.53
CA ALA A 307 15.02 -9.54 6.12
C ALA A 307 13.48 -9.67 6.31
N PHE A 308 12.75 -10.30 5.38
CA PHE A 308 11.33 -10.62 5.55
C PHE A 308 11.07 -11.62 6.70
N ILE A 309 11.93 -12.62 6.87
CA ILE A 309 11.86 -13.54 8.03
C ILE A 309 12.01 -12.75 9.32
N GLN A 310 13.00 -11.87 9.41
CA GLN A 310 13.21 -11.02 10.59
C GLN A 310 12.02 -10.07 10.82
N LEU A 311 11.50 -9.45 9.77
CA LEU A 311 10.29 -8.63 9.84
C LEU A 311 9.12 -9.44 10.44
N ALA A 312 8.90 -10.67 9.95
CA ALA A 312 7.81 -11.52 10.43
C ALA A 312 7.98 -11.88 11.92
N LEU A 313 9.21 -12.15 12.37
CA LEU A 313 9.52 -12.43 13.77
C LEU A 313 9.25 -11.21 14.67
N VAL A 314 9.76 -10.04 14.27
CA VAL A 314 9.58 -8.79 15.05
C VAL A 314 8.11 -8.34 15.06
N ALA A 315 7.38 -8.54 13.96
CA ALA A 315 5.96 -8.21 13.87
C ALA A 315 5.08 -9.14 14.72
N LYS A 316 5.45 -10.45 14.90
CA LYS A 316 4.74 -11.39 15.76
C LYS A 316 4.84 -11.03 17.24
N GLN A 317 5.95 -10.47 17.69
CA GLN A 317 6.16 -10.04 19.09
C GLN A 317 5.19 -8.93 19.53
N ARG A 318 4.38 -8.39 18.61
CA ARG A 318 3.38 -7.34 18.83
C ARG A 318 1.98 -7.82 19.22
N LYS A 319 1.74 -9.13 19.29
CA LYS A 319 0.42 -9.56 19.79
C LYS A 319 0.31 -9.20 21.27
N PRO A 320 -0.71 -8.38 21.65
CA PRO A 320 -0.97 -8.04 23.04
C PRO A 320 -1.30 -9.28 23.84
#